data_dcd9e3bf6614f6c8424d680a804136a3
#
_entry.id   dcd9e3bf6614f6c8424d680a804136a3
#
_cell.length_a   1.000
_cell.length_b   1.000
_cell.length_c   1.000
_cell.angle_alpha   90.00
_cell.angle_beta   90.00
_cell.angle_gamma   90.00
#
_symmetry.space_group_name_H-M   'P 1'
#
loop_
_entity.id
_entity.type
_entity.pdbx_description
1 polymer ?
#
loop_
_entity_poly.entity_id
_entity_poly.type
_entity_poly.pdbx_seq_one_letter_code
_entity_poly.pdbx_strand_id
1 'polypeptide(L)'
;MMLGLSALSLFLFSCNDQNSLEQQSEAIIRKHTIRFTEPPKRIPNRNSVDAPLLGNGFTGVALAGPPEAQTFYVARNDFWRLKSALDESYPLVLGKIELSIPALEGASYLVEQQLYDATTTARFTKDNQSVSYKTYVSATEDLLVVELEMDGEGSIEGHVNLSLPGEKEIINKPPLERVFPDEREVGITKEGVLYLWRAFEDSVDIPTKAAMALRMDQSSDGSFVLEPGKPVRMVCAFSSNFKSNDCVSDVIGRASDCSSSHLKEVEKHHQEWWKDYWQKSFVSIPDSVIEKQYYLSLYGTASCSRDKDFPPSIFGTWITRERPNWNGDYHLNYNHMAPYYGLYSSNRIEQADPYYMPMLALISRGNYYSEKVTGIPDGILLPVGAGPLGIETTRRSPFMDTYFKG
;
A
#
# COMPACT_ATOMS: atom_id res chain seq x y z
N MET A 1 -45.46 -25.90 23.79
CA MET A 1 -44.14 -26.52 23.68
C MET A 1 -43.80 -26.84 22.21
N MET A 2 -43.96 -25.86 21.32
CA MET A 2 -43.75 -26.04 19.86
C MET A 2 -43.02 -24.83 19.20
N LEU A 3 -42.59 -23.85 19.96
CA LEU A 3 -41.92 -22.66 19.47
C LEU A 3 -40.37 -22.70 19.61
N GLY A 4 -39.83 -23.72 20.25
CA GLY A 4 -38.39 -23.82 20.50
C GLY A 4 -37.59 -24.59 19.41
N LEU A 5 -38.25 -25.45 18.63
CA LEU A 5 -37.56 -26.27 17.61
C LEU A 5 -37.38 -25.55 16.27
N SER A 6 -38.22 -24.57 15.95
CA SER A 6 -38.07 -23.82 14.67
C SER A 6 -36.94 -22.78 14.71
N ALA A 7 -36.62 -22.22 15.88
CA ALA A 7 -35.50 -21.27 16.00
C ALA A 7 -34.13 -21.96 15.92
N LEU A 8 -34.02 -23.20 16.44
CA LEU A 8 -32.76 -23.95 16.39
C LEU A 8 -32.45 -24.47 14.98
N SER A 9 -33.47 -24.85 14.21
CA SER A 9 -33.28 -25.25 12.80
C SER A 9 -32.91 -24.07 11.87
N LEU A 10 -33.42 -22.88 12.12
CA LEU A 10 -33.03 -21.67 11.38
C LEU A 10 -31.58 -21.27 11.66
N PHE A 11 -31.09 -21.42 12.90
CA PHE A 11 -29.68 -21.16 13.24
C PHE A 11 -28.73 -22.19 12.63
N LEU A 12 -29.10 -23.46 12.57
CA LEU A 12 -28.29 -24.52 11.97
C LEU A 12 -28.25 -24.39 10.43
N PHE A 13 -29.33 -23.98 9.77
CA PHE A 13 -29.33 -23.68 8.35
C PHE A 13 -28.45 -22.47 8.00
N SER A 14 -28.50 -21.40 8.79
CA SER A 14 -27.66 -20.20 8.59
C SER A 14 -26.16 -20.50 8.73
N CYS A 15 -25.75 -21.30 9.72
CA CYS A 15 -24.34 -21.69 9.89
C CYS A 15 -23.84 -22.64 8.79
N ASN A 16 -24.68 -23.56 8.31
CA ASN A 16 -24.29 -24.45 7.19
C ASN A 16 -24.15 -23.67 5.88
N ASP A 17 -25.00 -22.69 5.62
CA ASP A 17 -24.94 -21.88 4.41
C ASP A 17 -23.71 -20.96 4.39
N GLN A 18 -23.34 -20.35 5.52
CA GLN A 18 -22.12 -19.54 5.62
C GLN A 18 -20.85 -20.37 5.40
N ASN A 19 -20.73 -21.53 6.03
CA ASN A 19 -19.60 -22.43 5.80
C ASN A 19 -19.50 -22.87 4.33
N SER A 20 -20.62 -23.08 3.65
CA SER A 20 -20.66 -23.42 2.23
C SER A 20 -20.18 -22.27 1.34
N LEU A 21 -20.58 -21.02 1.62
CA LEU A 21 -20.15 -19.83 0.87
C LEU A 21 -18.66 -19.55 1.07
N GLU A 22 -18.17 -19.68 2.30
CA GLU A 22 -16.74 -19.56 2.59
C GLU A 22 -15.90 -20.55 1.79
N GLN A 23 -16.24 -21.83 1.85
CA GLN A 23 -15.53 -22.88 1.12
C GLN A 23 -15.55 -22.66 -0.40
N GLN A 24 -16.67 -22.16 -0.94
CA GLN A 24 -16.79 -21.86 -2.36
C GLN A 24 -15.92 -20.67 -2.77
N SER A 25 -15.96 -19.56 -2.04
CA SER A 25 -15.14 -18.38 -2.34
C SER A 25 -13.66 -18.70 -2.21
N GLU A 26 -13.25 -19.39 -1.16
CA GLU A 26 -11.88 -19.83 -0.95
C GLU A 26 -11.39 -20.72 -2.10
N ALA A 27 -12.16 -21.75 -2.46
CA ALA A 27 -11.80 -22.69 -3.54
C ALA A 27 -11.64 -22.02 -4.90
N ILE A 28 -12.39 -20.94 -5.18
CA ILE A 28 -12.26 -20.16 -6.41
C ILE A 28 -11.02 -19.27 -6.35
N ILE A 29 -10.86 -18.47 -5.29
CA ILE A 29 -9.85 -17.40 -5.24
C ILE A 29 -8.44 -17.97 -5.07
N ARG A 30 -8.26 -19.06 -4.32
CA ARG A 30 -6.95 -19.72 -4.15
C ARG A 30 -6.36 -20.29 -5.45
N LYS A 31 -7.17 -20.47 -6.51
CA LYS A 31 -6.67 -20.84 -7.85
C LYS A 31 -5.80 -19.73 -8.48
N HIS A 32 -5.97 -18.49 -8.03
CA HIS A 32 -5.39 -17.30 -8.67
C HIS A 32 -4.12 -16.81 -7.98
N THR A 33 -3.22 -17.73 -7.64
CA THR A 33 -1.87 -17.40 -7.17
C THR A 33 -1.10 -16.67 -8.27
N ILE A 34 -0.42 -15.58 -7.90
CA ILE A 34 0.52 -14.90 -8.79
C ILE A 34 1.93 -15.44 -8.49
N ARG A 35 2.64 -15.85 -9.53
CA ARG A 35 3.96 -16.46 -9.38
C ARG A 35 5.01 -15.68 -10.16
N PHE A 36 6.11 -15.40 -9.48
CA PHE A 36 7.29 -14.73 -10.02
C PHE A 36 8.48 -15.70 -9.90
N THR A 37 9.11 -16.03 -11.02
CA THR A 37 10.28 -16.92 -11.08
C THR A 37 11.58 -16.17 -11.33
N GLU A 38 11.51 -14.85 -11.45
CA GLU A 38 12.62 -13.92 -11.57
C GLU A 38 12.26 -12.60 -10.86
N PRO A 39 13.26 -11.82 -10.43
CA PRO A 39 13.00 -10.51 -9.82
C PRO A 39 12.26 -9.56 -10.78
N PRO A 40 11.36 -8.70 -10.26
CA PRO A 40 10.71 -7.67 -11.06
C PRO A 40 11.72 -6.76 -11.77
N LYS A 41 11.39 -6.33 -13.01
CA LYS A 41 12.30 -5.56 -13.86
C LYS A 41 11.87 -4.09 -14.03
N ARG A 42 10.59 -3.79 -13.79
CA ARG A 42 10.02 -2.44 -13.95
C ARG A 42 9.73 -1.78 -12.62
N ILE A 43 10.70 -1.85 -11.71
CA ILE A 43 10.66 -1.21 -10.40
C ILE A 43 12.06 -0.67 -10.06
N PRO A 44 12.23 0.61 -9.62
CA PRO A 44 11.16 1.62 -9.49
C PRO A 44 10.63 2.13 -10.84
N ASN A 45 9.35 2.57 -10.86
CA ASN A 45 8.68 3.04 -12.07
C ASN A 45 7.75 4.23 -11.78
N ARG A 46 7.50 5.06 -12.79
CA ARG A 46 6.59 6.23 -12.70
C ARG A 46 5.11 5.89 -12.93
N ASN A 47 4.80 4.69 -13.35
CA ASN A 47 3.46 4.21 -13.62
C ASN A 47 3.19 2.99 -12.73
N SER A 48 2.92 1.86 -13.36
CA SER A 48 2.73 0.58 -12.69
C SER A 48 4.02 -0.23 -12.65
N VAL A 49 4.19 -1.01 -11.62
CA VAL A 49 5.31 -1.95 -11.43
C VAL A 49 4.89 -3.39 -11.73
N ASP A 50 5.85 -4.24 -12.04
CA ASP A 50 5.68 -5.68 -12.29
C ASP A 50 6.07 -6.52 -11.06
N ALA A 51 5.66 -6.10 -9.89
CA ALA A 51 6.08 -6.61 -8.59
C ALA A 51 4.92 -7.21 -7.80
N PRO A 52 5.17 -8.09 -6.81
CA PRO A 52 4.19 -8.41 -5.78
C PRO A 52 3.77 -7.15 -5.04
N LEU A 53 2.47 -6.93 -4.91
CA LEU A 53 1.88 -5.72 -4.31
C LEU A 53 1.12 -6.08 -3.05
N LEU A 54 1.51 -5.52 -1.93
CA LEU A 54 0.82 -5.65 -0.64
C LEU A 54 0.22 -4.30 -0.23
N GLY A 55 -0.85 -4.33 0.56
CA GLY A 55 -1.44 -3.10 1.09
C GLY A 55 -2.67 -3.35 1.93
N ASN A 56 -3.09 -2.31 2.66
CA ASN A 56 -4.24 -2.33 3.55
C ASN A 56 -5.23 -1.19 3.29
N GLY A 57 -5.08 -0.50 2.16
CA GLY A 57 -5.90 0.65 1.81
C GLY A 57 -5.38 2.00 2.31
N PHE A 58 -4.28 1.99 3.09
CA PHE A 58 -3.59 3.17 3.62
C PHE A 58 -2.12 3.17 3.21
N THR A 59 -1.43 2.07 3.48
CA THR A 59 -0.02 1.83 3.13
C THR A 59 0.06 0.77 2.05
N GLY A 60 0.90 1.02 1.04
CA GLY A 60 1.25 0.08 -0.02
C GLY A 60 2.72 -0.31 0.05
N VAL A 61 3.00 -1.59 -0.17
CA VAL A 61 4.36 -2.13 -0.22
C VAL A 61 4.53 -2.92 -1.51
N ALA A 62 5.56 -2.58 -2.29
CA ALA A 62 5.95 -3.31 -3.50
C ALA A 62 7.30 -4.00 -3.30
N LEU A 63 7.36 -5.30 -3.61
CA LEU A 63 8.54 -6.12 -3.37
C LEU A 63 9.41 -6.21 -4.63
N ALA A 64 10.73 -6.07 -4.45
CA ALA A 64 11.69 -6.13 -5.55
C ALA A 64 13.04 -6.68 -5.10
N GLY A 65 13.95 -6.82 -6.04
CA GLY A 65 15.34 -7.19 -5.79
C GLY A 65 15.64 -8.67 -6.00
N PRO A 66 16.91 -9.00 -6.21
CA PRO A 66 17.39 -10.38 -6.30
C PRO A 66 17.38 -11.09 -4.94
N PRO A 67 17.58 -12.41 -4.87
CA PRO A 67 17.54 -13.17 -3.63
C PRO A 67 18.40 -12.60 -2.49
N GLU A 68 19.59 -12.13 -2.80
CA GLU A 68 20.56 -11.58 -1.83
C GLU A 68 20.26 -10.15 -1.37
N ALA A 69 19.38 -9.42 -2.08
CA ALA A 69 19.10 -8.01 -1.82
C ALA A 69 17.64 -7.67 -2.13
N GLN A 70 16.75 -8.06 -1.22
CA GLN A 70 15.33 -7.78 -1.33
C GLN A 70 15.02 -6.33 -0.90
N THR A 71 14.18 -5.65 -1.65
CA THR A 71 13.78 -4.27 -1.38
C THR A 71 12.26 -4.18 -1.30
N PHE A 72 11.75 -3.58 -0.22
CA PHE A 72 10.35 -3.29 -0.01
C PHE A 72 10.17 -1.78 -0.18
N TYR A 73 9.57 -1.35 -1.29
CA TYR A 73 9.21 0.05 -1.51
C TYR A 73 7.95 0.38 -0.76
N VAL A 74 8.00 1.39 0.10
CA VAL A 74 6.88 1.81 0.96
C VAL A 74 6.34 3.15 0.51
N ALA A 75 5.03 3.23 0.32
CA ALA A 75 4.32 4.48 0.08
C ALA A 75 2.98 4.49 0.85
N ARG A 76 2.41 5.69 1.04
CA ARG A 76 1.16 5.90 1.76
C ARG A 76 0.23 6.80 0.96
N ASN A 77 -1.08 6.55 1.05
CA ASN A 77 -2.09 7.39 0.40
C ASN A 77 -2.12 8.83 0.94
N ASP A 78 -1.73 9.02 2.20
CA ASP A 78 -1.72 10.30 2.89
C ASP A 78 -0.34 11.01 2.88
N PHE A 79 0.64 10.50 2.13
CA PHE A 79 1.94 11.13 1.99
C PHE A 79 2.14 11.73 0.60
N TRP A 80 1.86 13.01 0.48
CA TRP A 80 1.97 13.83 -0.72
C TRP A 80 2.76 15.10 -0.45
N ARG A 81 3.36 15.68 -1.47
CA ARG A 81 3.63 17.11 -1.44
C ARG A 81 2.32 17.82 -1.83
N LEU A 82 1.74 18.60 -0.94
CA LEU A 82 0.42 19.23 -1.11
C LEU A 82 0.56 20.73 -1.39
N LYS A 83 0.67 21.06 -2.68
CA LYS A 83 0.77 22.43 -3.19
C LYS A 83 -0.12 22.60 -4.40
N SER A 84 -1.12 23.50 -4.32
CA SER A 84 -1.99 23.81 -5.46
C SER A 84 -1.24 24.58 -6.55
N ALA A 85 -0.46 23.86 -7.34
CA ALA A 85 0.25 24.40 -8.50
C ALA A 85 0.60 23.28 -9.48
N LEU A 86 0.75 23.64 -10.76
CA LEU A 86 1.16 22.70 -11.80
C LEU A 86 2.53 22.08 -11.47
N ASP A 87 2.61 20.76 -11.52
CA ASP A 87 3.81 19.96 -11.27
C ASP A 87 4.41 20.10 -9.86
N GLU A 88 3.64 20.63 -8.91
CA GLU A 88 4.11 20.80 -7.53
C GLU A 88 3.41 19.92 -6.50
N SER A 89 2.41 19.12 -6.92
CA SER A 89 1.70 18.22 -6.04
C SER A 89 1.70 16.82 -6.60
N TYR A 90 2.16 15.85 -5.80
CA TYR A 90 2.26 14.45 -6.20
C TYR A 90 2.44 13.55 -4.97
N PRO A 91 2.04 12.25 -5.06
CA PRO A 91 2.36 11.27 -4.03
C PRO A 91 3.84 10.89 -4.07
N LEU A 92 4.35 10.43 -2.95
CA LEU A 92 5.77 10.19 -2.73
C LEU A 92 6.06 8.77 -2.24
N VAL A 93 7.27 8.31 -2.50
CA VAL A 93 7.86 7.16 -1.81
C VAL A 93 8.18 7.59 -0.38
N LEU A 94 7.65 6.88 0.63
CA LEU A 94 8.04 7.17 2.02
C LEU A 94 9.49 6.77 2.25
N GLY A 95 9.83 5.55 1.87
CA GLY A 95 11.18 4.99 2.00
C GLY A 95 11.24 3.55 1.51
N LYS A 96 12.37 2.91 1.77
CA LYS A 96 12.60 1.50 1.44
C LYS A 96 13.07 0.73 2.66
N ILE A 97 12.66 -0.52 2.74
CA ILE A 97 13.26 -1.52 3.64
C ILE A 97 14.16 -2.38 2.76
N GLU A 98 15.43 -2.44 3.08
CA GLU A 98 16.43 -3.19 2.33
C GLU A 98 16.91 -4.37 3.18
N LEU A 99 16.54 -5.58 2.75
CA LEU A 99 16.89 -6.85 3.38
C LEU A 99 18.02 -7.50 2.59
N SER A 100 19.19 -7.58 3.19
CA SER A 100 20.42 -8.14 2.61
C SER A 100 20.75 -9.50 3.23
N ILE A 101 20.90 -10.51 2.38
CA ILE A 101 21.33 -11.87 2.76
C ILE A 101 22.37 -12.34 1.72
N PRO A 102 23.64 -11.90 1.84
CA PRO A 102 24.66 -12.10 0.79
C PRO A 102 24.90 -13.57 0.40
N ALA A 103 24.67 -14.50 1.33
CA ALA A 103 24.79 -15.95 1.05
C ALA A 103 23.85 -16.43 -0.08
N LEU A 104 22.76 -15.70 -0.34
CA LEU A 104 21.79 -16.04 -1.39
C LEU A 104 22.17 -15.53 -2.79
N GLU A 105 23.34 -14.94 -2.99
CA GLU A 105 23.79 -14.51 -4.33
C GLU A 105 23.78 -15.73 -5.28
N GLY A 106 23.05 -15.60 -6.38
CA GLY A 106 22.87 -16.67 -7.37
C GLY A 106 21.88 -17.77 -6.97
N ALA A 107 21.12 -17.62 -5.89
CA ALA A 107 20.06 -18.53 -5.53
C ALA A 107 18.91 -18.53 -6.56
N SER A 108 18.15 -19.63 -6.63
CA SER A 108 16.90 -19.66 -7.38
C SER A 108 15.88 -18.69 -6.77
N TYR A 109 14.96 -18.19 -7.61
CA TYR A 109 13.95 -17.21 -7.20
C TYR A 109 12.55 -17.79 -7.40
N LEU A 110 11.77 -17.83 -6.34
CA LEU A 110 10.35 -18.12 -6.40
C LEU A 110 9.60 -17.21 -5.41
N VAL A 111 8.72 -16.36 -5.91
CA VAL A 111 7.84 -15.56 -5.09
C VAL A 111 6.40 -15.82 -5.52
N GLU A 112 5.53 -16.10 -4.55
CA GLU A 112 4.12 -16.40 -4.78
C GLU A 112 3.25 -15.47 -3.94
N GLN A 113 2.30 -14.80 -4.61
CA GLN A 113 1.31 -13.97 -3.96
C GLN A 113 -0.04 -14.66 -3.95
N GLN A 114 -0.58 -14.91 -2.76
CA GLN A 114 -1.88 -15.52 -2.52
C GLN A 114 -2.92 -14.42 -2.31
N LEU A 115 -3.93 -14.38 -3.20
CA LEU A 115 -4.95 -13.32 -3.13
C LEU A 115 -5.90 -13.52 -1.95
N TYR A 116 -6.25 -14.76 -1.64
CA TYR A 116 -7.25 -15.07 -0.60
C TYR A 116 -6.78 -14.62 0.78
N ASP A 117 -5.54 -14.92 1.14
CA ASP A 117 -4.94 -14.55 2.41
C ASP A 117 -4.18 -13.20 2.35
N ALA A 118 -4.11 -12.59 1.16
CA ALA A 118 -3.32 -11.37 0.92
C ALA A 118 -1.88 -11.45 1.45
N THR A 119 -1.27 -12.60 1.28
CA THR A 119 0.10 -12.89 1.71
C THR A 119 1.01 -13.10 0.51
N THR A 120 2.28 -12.77 0.68
CA THR A 120 3.33 -13.11 -0.27
C THR A 120 4.36 -14.01 0.42
N THR A 121 4.70 -15.10 -0.22
CA THR A 121 5.79 -15.99 0.20
C THR A 121 6.92 -15.92 -0.81
N ALA A 122 8.15 -15.86 -0.33
CA ALA A 122 9.33 -15.99 -1.16
C ALA A 122 10.14 -17.21 -0.72
N ARG A 123 10.76 -17.89 -1.66
CA ARG A 123 11.70 -18.97 -1.42
C ARG A 123 12.90 -18.81 -2.35
N PHE A 124 14.08 -18.78 -1.75
CA PHE A 124 15.36 -18.67 -2.43
C PHE A 124 16.20 -19.89 -2.06
N THR A 125 16.60 -20.67 -3.05
CA THR A 125 17.32 -21.92 -2.83
C THR A 125 18.67 -21.87 -3.52
N LYS A 126 19.72 -22.20 -2.77
CA LYS A 126 21.08 -22.34 -3.26
C LYS A 126 21.74 -23.57 -2.61
N ASP A 127 22.27 -24.44 -3.43
CA ASP A 127 22.84 -25.70 -3.00
C ASP A 127 21.84 -26.49 -2.08
N ASN A 128 22.23 -26.81 -0.85
CA ASN A 128 21.42 -27.53 0.11
C ASN A 128 20.73 -26.63 1.16
N GLN A 129 20.70 -25.31 0.92
CA GLN A 129 20.08 -24.34 1.81
C GLN A 129 18.95 -23.62 1.10
N SER A 130 17.87 -23.31 1.82
CA SER A 130 16.85 -22.39 1.35
C SER A 130 16.47 -21.39 2.45
N VAL A 131 16.30 -20.15 2.04
CA VAL A 131 15.68 -19.12 2.88
C VAL A 131 14.32 -18.81 2.31
N SER A 132 13.31 -18.78 3.16
CA SER A 132 11.97 -18.37 2.80
C SER A 132 11.51 -17.23 3.72
N TYR A 133 10.61 -16.40 3.21
CA TYR A 133 9.85 -15.51 4.06
C TYR A 133 8.37 -15.51 3.68
N LYS A 134 7.52 -15.30 4.68
CA LYS A 134 6.11 -14.96 4.52
C LYS A 134 5.92 -13.51 4.93
N THR A 135 5.20 -12.74 4.12
CA THR A 135 4.96 -11.31 4.39
C THR A 135 3.54 -10.88 4.04
N TYR A 136 3.02 -9.92 4.80
CA TYR A 136 1.74 -9.26 4.55
C TYR A 136 1.72 -7.87 5.19
N VAL A 137 0.93 -6.96 4.62
CA VAL A 137 0.53 -5.71 5.28
C VAL A 137 -0.81 -6.00 5.98
N SER A 138 -0.84 -5.85 7.30
CA SER A 138 -2.04 -6.18 8.09
C SER A 138 -3.26 -5.38 7.62
N ALA A 139 -4.38 -6.07 7.43
CA ALA A 139 -5.63 -5.47 7.00
C ALA A 139 -6.28 -4.59 8.07
N THR A 140 -5.95 -4.79 9.34
CA THR A 140 -6.58 -4.13 10.50
C THR A 140 -5.66 -3.18 11.23
N GLU A 141 -4.35 -3.36 11.08
CA GLU A 141 -3.34 -2.49 11.65
C GLU A 141 -2.38 -2.00 10.57
N ASP A 142 -1.79 -0.84 10.75
CA ASP A 142 -0.85 -0.28 9.75
C ASP A 142 0.56 -0.83 10.04
N LEU A 143 0.71 -2.14 9.83
CA LEU A 143 1.92 -2.93 10.07
C LEU A 143 2.26 -3.80 8.85
N LEU A 144 3.53 -3.84 8.47
CA LEU A 144 4.12 -4.89 7.65
C LEU A 144 4.74 -5.94 8.57
N VAL A 145 4.42 -7.20 8.35
CA VAL A 145 5.02 -8.34 9.04
C VAL A 145 5.78 -9.19 8.05
N VAL A 146 7.00 -9.57 8.39
CA VAL A 146 7.83 -10.50 7.62
C VAL A 146 8.36 -11.55 8.59
N GLU A 147 8.11 -12.81 8.30
CA GLU A 147 8.68 -13.95 9.03
C GLU A 147 9.63 -14.70 8.11
N LEU A 148 10.91 -14.74 8.51
CA LEU A 148 12.00 -15.40 7.78
C LEU A 148 12.29 -16.75 8.41
N GLU A 149 12.47 -17.75 7.57
CA GLU A 149 12.84 -19.10 7.96
C GLU A 149 13.97 -19.61 7.07
N MET A 150 14.77 -20.53 7.62
CA MET A 150 15.84 -21.22 6.91
C MET A 150 15.66 -22.72 7.03
N ASP A 151 15.84 -23.41 5.90
CA ASP A 151 15.99 -24.88 5.82
C ASP A 151 17.41 -25.21 5.35
N GLY A 152 17.97 -26.32 5.85
CA GLY A 152 19.31 -26.79 5.52
C GLY A 152 20.20 -26.87 6.75
N GLU A 153 21.53 -26.82 6.57
CA GLU A 153 22.52 -26.93 7.65
C GLU A 153 23.26 -25.60 7.84
N GLY A 154 23.77 -25.37 9.06
CA GLY A 154 24.55 -24.19 9.41
C GLY A 154 23.69 -22.97 9.75
N SER A 155 24.22 -21.79 9.53
CA SER A 155 23.55 -20.50 9.76
C SER A 155 23.84 -19.52 8.62
N ILE A 156 22.95 -18.57 8.43
CA ILE A 156 23.07 -17.52 7.40
C ILE A 156 22.91 -16.16 8.10
N GLU A 157 23.88 -15.27 7.89
CA GLU A 157 23.83 -13.91 8.37
C GLU A 157 23.08 -13.01 7.38
N GLY A 158 22.32 -12.06 7.91
CA GLY A 158 21.63 -11.04 7.14
C GLY A 158 21.57 -9.70 7.88
N HIS A 159 21.16 -8.70 7.16
CA HIS A 159 20.99 -7.35 7.69
C HIS A 159 19.79 -6.66 7.06
N VAL A 160 19.06 -5.88 7.85
CA VAL A 160 17.99 -5.02 7.37
C VAL A 160 18.30 -3.56 7.72
N ASN A 161 18.01 -2.67 6.79
CA ASN A 161 18.08 -1.23 7.04
C ASN A 161 16.88 -0.50 6.40
N LEU A 162 16.66 0.73 6.86
CA LEU A 162 15.77 1.68 6.22
C LEU A 162 16.58 2.65 5.38
N SER A 163 16.12 2.93 4.17
CA SER A 163 16.77 3.89 3.29
C SER A 163 15.78 4.87 2.68
N LEU A 164 16.27 6.09 2.48
CA LEU A 164 15.54 7.16 1.77
C LEU A 164 15.54 6.88 0.26
N PRO A 165 14.57 7.43 -0.49
CA PRO A 165 14.62 7.43 -1.94
C PRO A 165 15.94 8.03 -2.44
N GLY A 166 16.60 7.33 -3.36
CA GLY A 166 17.87 7.72 -3.98
C GLY A 166 17.70 8.08 -5.45
N GLU A 167 18.81 8.02 -6.20
CA GLU A 167 18.83 8.41 -7.61
C GLU A 167 17.86 7.61 -8.51
N LYS A 168 17.56 6.37 -8.16
CA LYS A 168 16.62 5.53 -8.92
C LYS A 168 15.17 5.94 -8.73
N GLU A 169 14.82 6.40 -7.53
CA GLU A 169 13.48 6.79 -7.14
C GLU A 169 13.22 8.28 -7.41
N ILE A 170 14.24 9.12 -7.33
CA ILE A 170 14.13 10.56 -7.57
C ILE A 170 14.59 10.87 -8.99
N ILE A 171 13.73 11.54 -9.76
CA ILE A 171 14.09 12.04 -11.09
C ILE A 171 14.52 13.48 -10.95
N ASN A 172 15.74 13.77 -11.36
CA ASN A 172 16.29 15.12 -11.39
C ASN A 172 16.67 15.50 -12.83
N LYS A 173 15.67 15.91 -13.63
CA LYS A 173 15.89 16.39 -15.01
C LYS A 173 15.33 17.80 -15.18
N PRO A 174 16.17 18.84 -15.08
CA PRO A 174 15.77 20.20 -15.43
C PRO A 174 15.33 20.30 -16.92
N PRO A 175 14.39 21.21 -17.27
CA PRO A 175 13.68 22.16 -16.43
C PRO A 175 12.33 21.69 -15.91
N LEU A 176 11.85 20.49 -16.28
CA LEU A 176 10.50 20.02 -16.01
C LEU A 176 10.35 19.27 -14.68
N GLU A 177 11.46 18.83 -14.11
CA GLU A 177 11.45 17.99 -12.90
C GLU A 177 12.23 18.69 -11.79
N ARG A 178 11.55 19.54 -11.03
CA ARG A 178 12.10 20.10 -9.79
C ARG A 178 12.00 19.05 -8.68
N VAL A 179 13.11 18.77 -8.04
CA VAL A 179 13.11 18.11 -6.74
C VAL A 179 12.86 19.20 -5.70
N PHE A 180 11.76 19.07 -4.96
CA PHE A 180 11.49 19.93 -3.82
C PHE A 180 12.14 19.30 -2.59
N PRO A 181 12.90 20.08 -1.82
CA PRO A 181 13.52 19.57 -0.60
C PRO A 181 12.44 19.17 0.39
N ASP A 182 12.64 18.05 1.05
CA ASP A 182 11.88 17.57 2.18
C ASP A 182 12.79 17.55 3.42
N GLU A 183 12.19 17.68 4.57
CA GLU A 183 12.85 17.34 5.83
C GLU A 183 12.79 15.83 6.01
N ARG A 184 13.86 15.23 6.49
CA ARG A 184 13.96 13.79 6.60
C ARG A 184 15.01 13.34 7.60
N GLU A 185 14.79 12.18 8.18
CA GLU A 185 15.75 11.53 9.08
C GLU A 185 15.68 10.02 8.94
N VAL A 186 16.81 9.38 9.07
CA VAL A 186 16.95 7.94 9.26
C VAL A 186 17.79 7.72 10.50
N GLY A 187 17.30 6.91 11.43
CA GLY A 187 17.97 6.69 12.69
C GLY A 187 17.67 5.33 13.29
N ILE A 188 18.27 5.12 14.46
CA ILE A 188 18.05 3.95 15.29
C ILE A 188 17.91 4.40 16.75
N THR A 189 16.93 3.85 17.46
CA THR A 189 16.76 4.11 18.89
C THR A 189 17.77 3.33 19.71
N LYS A 190 17.88 3.65 21.00
CA LYS A 190 18.76 2.90 21.92
C LYS A 190 18.33 1.44 22.10
N GLU A 191 17.05 1.17 21.90
CA GLU A 191 16.43 -0.16 21.97
C GLU A 191 16.53 -0.94 20.66
N GLY A 192 17.21 -0.38 19.62
CA GLY A 192 17.44 -1.03 18.35
C GLY A 192 16.27 -0.97 17.37
N VAL A 193 15.35 0.00 17.51
CA VAL A 193 14.29 0.23 16.52
C VAL A 193 14.84 1.19 15.45
N LEU A 194 14.89 0.72 14.22
CA LEU A 194 15.21 1.54 13.06
C LEU A 194 14.01 2.43 12.75
N TYR A 195 14.21 3.70 12.42
CA TYR A 195 13.13 4.59 12.01
C TYR A 195 13.54 5.50 10.85
N LEU A 196 12.54 5.91 10.10
CA LEU A 196 12.67 6.85 8.99
C LEU A 196 11.42 7.72 8.95
N TRP A 197 11.62 9.03 8.74
CA TRP A 197 10.51 9.93 8.45
C TRP A 197 10.89 10.95 7.37
N ARG A 198 9.85 11.46 6.69
CA ARG A 198 9.94 12.54 5.70
C ARG A 198 8.82 13.53 5.93
N ALA A 199 9.07 14.83 5.70
CA ALA A 199 8.09 15.90 5.85
C ALA A 199 8.25 16.97 4.78
N PHE A 200 7.13 17.61 4.44
CA PHE A 200 7.06 18.86 3.71
C PHE A 200 6.30 19.86 4.57
N GLU A 201 7.01 20.83 5.14
CA GLU A 201 6.44 21.86 6.00
C GLU A 201 6.42 23.20 5.29
N ASP A 202 7.52 23.55 4.60
CA ASP A 202 7.65 24.80 3.90
C ASP A 202 7.21 24.73 2.42
N SER A 203 6.73 25.85 1.92
CA SER A 203 6.35 26.03 0.50
C SER A 203 5.29 25.06 0.02
N VAL A 204 4.40 24.62 0.91
CA VAL A 204 3.22 23.78 0.65
C VAL A 204 1.97 24.47 1.18
N ASP A 205 0.80 24.07 0.68
CA ASP A 205 -0.47 24.61 1.18
C ASP A 205 -0.93 23.86 2.43
N ILE A 206 -0.57 22.57 2.52
CA ILE A 206 -0.89 21.70 3.65
C ILE A 206 0.38 20.92 4.03
N PRO A 207 0.88 21.08 5.26
CA PRO A 207 2.02 20.30 5.74
C PRO A 207 1.73 18.81 5.80
N THR A 208 2.72 18.00 5.39
CA THR A 208 2.62 16.54 5.43
C THR A 208 3.88 15.95 6.04
N LYS A 209 3.68 14.94 6.90
CA LYS A 209 4.76 14.16 7.49
C LYS A 209 4.34 12.70 7.56
N ALA A 210 5.20 11.80 7.14
CA ALA A 210 4.99 10.37 7.29
C ALA A 210 6.23 9.70 7.86
N ALA A 211 6.01 8.64 8.61
CA ALA A 211 7.05 7.90 9.31
C ALA A 211 6.84 6.39 9.19
N MET A 212 7.94 5.66 9.26
CA MET A 212 7.97 4.22 9.46
C MET A 212 9.04 3.85 10.47
N ALA A 213 8.79 2.80 11.26
CA ALA A 213 9.77 2.26 12.19
C ALA A 213 9.76 0.73 12.13
N LEU A 214 10.93 0.14 12.17
CA LEU A 214 11.17 -1.27 11.98
C LEU A 214 11.91 -1.87 13.17
N ARG A 215 11.38 -2.97 13.68
CA ARG A 215 12.05 -3.83 14.65
C ARG A 215 12.32 -5.20 14.07
N MET A 216 13.50 -5.71 14.29
CA MET A 216 13.93 -7.07 13.99
C MET A 216 14.07 -7.85 15.28
N ASP A 217 13.57 -9.09 15.32
CA ASP A 217 13.72 -9.94 16.50
C ASP A 217 15.20 -10.12 16.87
N GLN A 218 15.52 -10.00 18.17
CA GLN A 218 16.84 -10.21 18.74
C GLN A 218 17.96 -9.34 18.11
N SER A 219 17.60 -8.21 17.50
CA SER A 219 18.54 -7.30 16.87
C SER A 219 18.52 -5.92 17.55
N SER A 220 19.68 -5.30 17.61
CA SER A 220 19.85 -3.93 18.08
C SER A 220 20.36 -2.97 17.00
N ASP A 221 20.71 -3.49 15.81
CA ASP A 221 21.31 -2.71 14.72
C ASP A 221 20.79 -3.11 13.32
N GLY A 222 19.83 -4.03 13.26
CA GLY A 222 19.31 -4.60 12.02
C GLY A 222 19.98 -5.89 11.55
N SER A 223 21.08 -6.32 12.20
CA SER A 223 21.74 -7.59 11.89
C SER A 223 20.98 -8.76 12.49
N PHE A 224 20.94 -9.89 11.80
CA PHE A 224 20.28 -11.10 12.26
C PHE A 224 21.00 -12.36 11.76
N VAL A 225 20.71 -13.49 12.40
CA VAL A 225 21.20 -14.79 11.99
C VAL A 225 20.01 -15.73 11.81
N LEU A 226 19.94 -16.38 10.66
CA LEU A 226 18.97 -17.43 10.38
C LEU A 226 19.59 -18.79 10.73
N GLU A 227 18.85 -19.59 11.49
CA GLU A 227 19.20 -20.96 11.83
C GLU A 227 17.99 -21.87 11.55
N PRO A 228 18.20 -23.12 11.13
CA PRO A 228 17.12 -24.05 10.87
C PRO A 228 16.15 -24.21 12.04
N GLY A 229 14.85 -24.06 11.77
CA GLY A 229 13.78 -24.19 12.76
C GLY A 229 13.65 -23.02 13.75
N LYS A 230 14.38 -21.92 13.56
CA LYS A 230 14.28 -20.70 14.36
C LYS A 230 13.86 -19.55 13.48
N PRO A 231 12.56 -19.26 13.36
CA PRO A 231 12.09 -18.12 12.58
C PRO A 231 12.56 -16.80 13.18
N VAL A 232 12.87 -15.83 12.31
CA VAL A 232 13.22 -14.45 12.67
C VAL A 232 12.15 -13.53 12.10
N ARG A 233 11.61 -12.63 12.92
CA ARG A 233 10.55 -11.72 12.51
C ARG A 233 11.06 -10.29 12.37
N MET A 234 10.51 -9.64 11.37
CA MET A 234 10.65 -8.23 11.12
C MET A 234 9.26 -7.59 11.11
N VAL A 235 9.09 -6.52 11.87
CA VAL A 235 7.83 -5.76 11.92
C VAL A 235 8.12 -4.31 11.61
N CYS A 236 7.37 -3.73 10.67
CA CYS A 236 7.46 -2.31 10.35
C CYS A 236 6.10 -1.64 10.53
N ALA A 237 6.05 -0.63 11.39
CA ALA A 237 4.87 0.20 11.63
C ALA A 237 4.91 1.46 10.76
N PHE A 238 3.73 1.96 10.35
CA PHE A 238 3.57 3.13 9.51
C PHE A 238 2.58 4.12 10.14
N SER A 239 2.83 5.42 9.96
CA SER A 239 1.92 6.49 10.41
C SER A 239 2.17 7.79 9.63
N SER A 240 1.27 8.76 9.78
CA SER A 240 1.41 10.12 9.27
C SER A 240 0.87 11.15 10.24
N ASN A 241 1.14 12.44 9.96
CA ASN A 241 0.58 13.54 10.74
C ASN A 241 -0.96 13.65 10.65
N PHE A 242 -1.60 12.98 9.68
CA PHE A 242 -3.06 12.88 9.59
C PHE A 242 -3.65 11.77 10.49
N LYS A 243 -2.82 10.89 11.02
CA LYS A 243 -3.22 9.78 11.90
C LYS A 243 -2.75 9.98 13.34
N SER A 244 -1.61 10.64 13.54
CA SER A 244 -1.04 10.92 14.85
C SER A 244 -0.33 12.26 14.86
N ASN A 245 -0.51 13.07 15.91
CA ASN A 245 0.19 14.35 16.07
C ASN A 245 1.71 14.18 16.18
N ASP A 246 2.18 13.04 16.68
CA ASP A 246 3.57 12.63 16.68
C ASP A 246 3.70 11.25 16.03
N CYS A 247 3.64 11.25 14.70
CA CYS A 247 3.70 10.01 13.94
C CYS A 247 5.03 9.26 14.08
N VAL A 248 6.13 9.94 14.44
CA VAL A 248 7.45 9.29 14.64
C VAL A 248 7.45 8.48 15.93
N SER A 249 7.06 9.09 17.05
CA SER A 249 6.94 8.37 18.32
C SER A 249 5.89 7.25 18.25
N ASP A 250 4.78 7.47 17.52
CA ASP A 250 3.74 6.46 17.31
C ASP A 250 4.31 5.20 16.64
N VAL A 251 5.00 5.33 15.50
CA VAL A 251 5.56 4.16 14.79
C VAL A 251 6.65 3.46 15.59
N ILE A 252 7.51 4.20 16.31
CA ILE A 252 8.55 3.62 17.17
C ILE A 252 7.92 2.81 18.30
N GLY A 253 6.90 3.35 18.98
CA GLY A 253 6.16 2.64 20.03
C GLY A 253 5.51 1.37 19.50
N ARG A 254 4.76 1.46 18.42
CA ARG A 254 4.05 0.31 17.82
C ARG A 254 5.01 -0.78 17.33
N ALA A 255 6.14 -0.42 16.72
CA ALA A 255 7.15 -1.39 16.32
C ALA A 255 7.81 -2.06 17.54
N SER A 256 8.00 -1.32 18.65
CA SER A 256 8.58 -1.84 19.89
C SER A 256 7.67 -2.83 20.61
N ASP A 257 6.34 -2.60 20.58
CA ASP A 257 5.36 -3.34 21.37
C ASP A 257 4.87 -4.63 20.70
N CYS A 258 5.40 -4.98 19.51
CA CYS A 258 5.01 -6.16 18.76
C CYS A 258 5.52 -7.47 19.41
N SER A 259 4.81 -7.93 20.45
CA SER A 259 5.05 -9.26 21.02
C SER A 259 4.57 -10.38 20.10
N SER A 260 5.11 -11.60 20.28
CA SER A 260 4.67 -12.77 19.52
C SER A 260 3.18 -13.11 19.70
N SER A 261 2.58 -12.79 20.85
CA SER A 261 1.14 -12.95 21.07
C SER A 261 0.33 -11.93 20.29
N HIS A 262 0.76 -10.67 20.29
CA HIS A 262 0.12 -9.61 19.50
C HIS A 262 0.18 -9.92 18.00
N LEU A 263 1.33 -10.33 17.48
CA LEU A 263 1.47 -10.68 16.05
C LEU A 263 0.56 -11.84 15.61
N LYS A 264 0.29 -12.82 16.48
CA LYS A 264 -0.70 -13.87 16.20
C LYS A 264 -2.12 -13.32 16.11
N GLU A 265 -2.48 -12.35 16.94
CA GLU A 265 -3.78 -11.68 16.86
C GLU A 265 -3.88 -10.81 15.59
N VAL A 266 -2.82 -10.07 15.24
CA VAL A 266 -2.72 -9.31 13.99
C VAL A 266 -2.93 -10.20 12.78
N GLU A 267 -2.25 -11.35 12.72
CA GLU A 267 -2.40 -12.31 11.62
C GLU A 267 -3.82 -12.87 11.55
N LYS A 268 -4.39 -13.25 12.69
CA LYS A 268 -5.76 -13.75 12.77
C LYS A 268 -6.76 -12.71 12.25
N HIS A 269 -6.69 -11.47 12.72
CA HIS A 269 -7.57 -10.39 12.28
C HIS A 269 -7.36 -10.04 10.80
N HIS A 270 -6.13 -10.11 10.29
CA HIS A 270 -5.83 -9.97 8.87
C HIS A 270 -6.55 -11.03 8.03
N GLN A 271 -6.46 -12.31 8.42
CA GLN A 271 -7.12 -13.41 7.72
C GLN A 271 -8.66 -13.30 7.78
N GLU A 272 -9.21 -12.96 8.96
CA GLU A 272 -10.64 -12.75 9.14
C GLU A 272 -11.16 -11.62 8.24
N TRP A 273 -10.45 -10.49 8.18
CA TRP A 273 -10.84 -9.37 7.34
C TRP A 273 -10.87 -9.74 5.85
N TRP A 274 -9.84 -10.42 5.34
CA TRP A 274 -9.80 -10.86 3.93
C TRP A 274 -10.85 -11.91 3.62
N LYS A 275 -11.10 -12.84 4.52
CA LYS A 275 -12.17 -13.81 4.42
C LYS A 275 -13.53 -13.10 4.28
N ASP A 276 -13.85 -12.17 5.16
CA ASP A 276 -15.10 -11.39 5.13
C ASP A 276 -15.20 -10.56 3.85
N TYR A 277 -14.09 -9.98 3.39
CA TYR A 277 -14.03 -9.25 2.14
C TYR A 277 -14.41 -10.14 0.93
N TRP A 278 -13.90 -11.36 0.87
CA TRP A 278 -14.17 -12.28 -0.22
C TRP A 278 -15.60 -12.85 -0.20
N GLN A 279 -16.19 -12.98 0.96
CA GLN A 279 -17.57 -13.46 1.12
C GLN A 279 -18.63 -12.44 0.73
N LYS A 280 -18.31 -11.15 0.59
CA LYS A 280 -19.27 -10.11 0.17
C LYS A 280 -19.89 -10.41 -1.20
N SER A 281 -19.12 -10.92 -2.12
CA SER A 281 -19.56 -11.48 -3.42
C SER A 281 -18.41 -12.22 -4.10
N PHE A 282 -18.73 -13.23 -4.87
CA PHE A 282 -17.76 -13.93 -5.70
C PHE A 282 -18.44 -14.45 -6.97
N VAL A 283 -17.64 -14.71 -8.00
CA VAL A 283 -18.11 -15.22 -9.30
C VAL A 283 -17.20 -16.37 -9.74
N SER A 284 -17.75 -17.30 -10.50
CA SER A 284 -16.96 -18.28 -11.23
C SER A 284 -17.15 -18.04 -12.72
N ILE A 285 -16.05 -17.77 -13.42
CA ILE A 285 -16.02 -17.45 -14.84
C ILE A 285 -15.28 -18.58 -15.56
N PRO A 286 -15.85 -19.18 -16.63
CA PRO A 286 -15.19 -20.27 -17.34
C PRO A 286 -13.83 -19.91 -17.94
N ASP A 287 -13.62 -18.65 -18.32
CA ASP A 287 -12.34 -18.14 -18.78
C ASP A 287 -11.46 -17.79 -17.57
N SER A 288 -10.44 -18.59 -17.34
CA SER A 288 -9.53 -18.44 -16.19
C SER A 288 -8.71 -17.16 -16.22
N VAL A 289 -8.46 -16.56 -17.40
CA VAL A 289 -7.72 -15.28 -17.51
C VAL A 289 -8.62 -14.14 -17.06
N ILE A 290 -9.87 -14.12 -17.48
CA ILE A 290 -10.86 -13.11 -17.07
C ILE A 290 -11.16 -13.26 -15.57
N GLU A 291 -11.36 -14.51 -15.09
CA GLU A 291 -11.59 -14.77 -13.66
C GLU A 291 -10.42 -14.26 -12.81
N LYS A 292 -9.19 -14.57 -13.21
CA LYS A 292 -7.99 -14.08 -12.52
C LYS A 292 -7.94 -12.56 -12.52
N GLN A 293 -8.19 -11.90 -13.65
CA GLN A 293 -8.18 -10.44 -13.75
C GLN A 293 -9.24 -9.78 -12.85
N TYR A 294 -10.43 -10.39 -12.76
CA TYR A 294 -11.48 -9.93 -11.85
C TYR A 294 -11.01 -9.92 -10.39
N TYR A 295 -10.44 -11.04 -9.91
CA TYR A 295 -9.96 -11.14 -8.53
C TYR A 295 -8.72 -10.29 -8.26
N LEU A 296 -7.82 -10.13 -9.24
CA LEU A 296 -6.69 -9.20 -9.14
C LEU A 296 -7.14 -7.76 -8.98
N SER A 297 -8.18 -7.34 -9.72
CA SER A 297 -8.72 -5.99 -9.64
C SER A 297 -9.36 -5.74 -8.27
N LEU A 298 -10.12 -6.69 -7.75
CA LEU A 298 -10.71 -6.59 -6.41
C LEU A 298 -9.66 -6.58 -5.31
N TYR A 299 -8.65 -7.45 -5.39
CA TYR A 299 -7.52 -7.47 -4.46
C TYR A 299 -6.77 -6.13 -4.47
N GLY A 300 -6.42 -5.65 -5.68
CA GLY A 300 -5.71 -4.38 -5.83
C GLY A 300 -6.48 -3.21 -5.22
N THR A 301 -7.79 -3.14 -5.48
CA THR A 301 -8.63 -2.05 -4.92
C THR A 301 -8.75 -2.15 -3.40
N ALA A 302 -8.95 -3.33 -2.84
CA ALA A 302 -8.99 -3.51 -1.39
C ALA A 302 -7.68 -3.13 -0.70
N SER A 303 -6.56 -3.44 -1.38
CA SER A 303 -5.22 -3.15 -0.87
C SER A 303 -4.82 -1.68 -0.96
N CYS A 304 -5.50 -0.85 -1.77
CA CYS A 304 -5.12 0.55 -1.97
C CYS A 304 -6.23 1.57 -1.63
N SER A 305 -7.50 1.19 -1.52
CA SER A 305 -8.63 2.13 -1.40
C SER A 305 -9.49 1.85 -0.18
N ARG A 306 -9.18 2.49 0.95
CA ARG A 306 -9.94 2.40 2.21
C ARG A 306 -9.93 3.70 3.01
N ASP A 307 -8.99 4.60 2.75
CA ASP A 307 -8.96 5.91 3.42
C ASP A 307 -9.88 6.88 2.68
N LYS A 308 -10.94 7.35 3.36
CA LYS A 308 -11.94 8.24 2.77
C LYS A 308 -11.35 9.59 2.37
N ASP A 309 -10.39 10.11 3.12
CA ASP A 309 -9.78 11.41 2.88
C ASP A 309 -8.63 11.35 1.87
N PHE A 310 -8.02 10.16 1.75
CA PHE A 310 -6.85 9.93 0.92
C PHE A 310 -7.06 8.69 0.02
N PRO A 311 -7.87 8.81 -1.06
CA PRO A 311 -7.96 7.75 -2.06
C PRO A 311 -6.59 7.47 -2.69
N PRO A 312 -6.41 6.28 -3.29
CA PRO A 312 -5.18 5.97 -4.00
C PRO A 312 -4.99 6.90 -5.19
N SER A 313 -3.74 7.14 -5.54
CA SER A 313 -3.36 7.78 -6.81
C SER A 313 -3.87 6.96 -8.00
N ILE A 314 -3.81 7.51 -9.23
CA ILE A 314 -4.20 6.73 -10.43
C ILE A 314 -3.34 5.49 -10.67
N PHE A 315 -2.19 5.36 -9.99
CA PHE A 315 -1.32 4.19 -10.02
C PHE A 315 -1.43 3.32 -8.75
N GLY A 316 -2.44 3.54 -7.93
CA GLY A 316 -2.60 2.91 -6.62
C GLY A 316 -1.73 3.57 -5.55
N THR A 317 -1.58 2.88 -4.41
CA THR A 317 -0.71 3.33 -3.31
C THR A 317 0.78 3.03 -3.58
N TRP A 318 1.08 2.13 -4.51
CA TRP A 318 2.42 1.61 -4.76
C TRP A 318 3.30 2.56 -5.56
N ILE A 319 3.58 3.71 -4.98
CA ILE A 319 4.49 4.70 -5.55
C ILE A 319 5.91 4.24 -5.25
N THR A 320 6.64 3.89 -6.29
CA THR A 320 8.04 3.41 -6.19
C THR A 320 9.03 4.39 -6.78
N ARG A 321 8.55 5.42 -7.48
CA ARG A 321 9.35 6.51 -8.01
C ARG A 321 8.62 7.83 -7.83
N GLU A 322 9.32 8.84 -7.33
CA GLU A 322 8.76 10.15 -7.11
C GLU A 322 8.32 10.82 -8.41
N ARG A 323 7.32 11.68 -8.31
CA ARG A 323 6.69 12.33 -9.46
C ARG A 323 6.21 11.32 -10.51
N PRO A 324 5.22 10.51 -10.16
CA PRO A 324 4.58 9.62 -11.12
C PRO A 324 4.13 10.38 -12.37
N ASN A 325 3.94 9.68 -13.48
CA ASN A 325 3.36 10.32 -14.66
C ASN A 325 2.01 10.96 -14.33
N TRP A 326 1.71 12.09 -14.96
CA TRP A 326 0.53 12.92 -14.66
C TRP A 326 0.43 13.29 -13.17
N ASN A 327 1.57 13.55 -12.54
CA ASN A 327 1.69 13.84 -11.11
C ASN A 327 1.12 12.77 -10.17
N GLY A 328 0.75 11.58 -10.68
CA GLY A 328 0.04 10.56 -9.91
C GLY A 328 -1.28 11.05 -9.32
N ASP A 329 -1.87 12.11 -9.89
CA ASP A 329 -3.05 12.77 -9.36
C ASP A 329 -4.35 11.98 -9.60
N TYR A 330 -5.46 12.47 -9.10
CA TYR A 330 -6.75 11.79 -9.19
C TYR A 330 -7.43 11.89 -10.56
N HIS A 331 -6.88 12.53 -11.54
CA HIS A 331 -7.38 12.66 -12.91
C HIS A 331 -8.91 12.49 -13.04
N LEU A 332 -9.65 13.56 -12.72
CA LEU A 332 -11.11 13.54 -12.49
C LEU A 332 -11.98 13.32 -13.75
N ASN A 333 -11.40 12.78 -14.81
CA ASN A 333 -12.13 12.24 -15.93
C ASN A 333 -12.27 10.71 -15.77
N TYR A 334 -12.07 9.92 -16.79
CA TYR A 334 -12.22 8.47 -16.74
C TYR A 334 -11.30 7.77 -15.73
N ASN A 335 -10.06 8.20 -15.57
CA ASN A 335 -9.03 7.49 -14.82
C ASN A 335 -9.33 7.35 -13.32
N HIS A 336 -9.87 8.39 -12.69
CA HIS A 336 -10.28 8.31 -11.29
C HIS A 336 -11.59 7.56 -11.10
N MET A 337 -12.51 7.61 -12.05
CA MET A 337 -13.84 7.00 -11.93
C MET A 337 -13.83 5.49 -12.18
N ALA A 338 -13.13 5.05 -13.23
CA ALA A 338 -13.23 3.67 -13.73
C ALA A 338 -12.91 2.59 -12.70
N PRO A 339 -11.89 2.72 -11.83
CA PRO A 339 -11.59 1.72 -10.81
C PRO A 339 -12.73 1.46 -9.82
N TYR A 340 -13.63 2.43 -9.63
CA TYR A 340 -14.71 2.35 -8.65
C TYR A 340 -16.00 1.73 -9.20
N TYR A 341 -16.18 1.65 -10.53
CA TYR A 341 -17.44 1.14 -11.12
C TYR A 341 -17.76 -0.29 -10.68
N GLY A 342 -16.77 -1.17 -10.67
CA GLY A 342 -16.94 -2.56 -10.30
C GLY A 342 -17.22 -2.79 -8.81
N LEU A 343 -16.94 -1.83 -7.94
CA LEU A 343 -17.09 -1.98 -6.50
C LEU A 343 -18.55 -1.98 -6.06
N TYR A 344 -19.39 -1.20 -6.71
CA TYR A 344 -20.83 -1.17 -6.43
C TYR A 344 -21.50 -2.49 -6.81
N SER A 345 -21.23 -3.01 -8.01
CA SER A 345 -21.79 -4.28 -8.47
C SER A 345 -21.24 -5.50 -7.72
N SER A 346 -20.05 -5.39 -7.13
CA SER A 346 -19.42 -6.45 -6.35
C SER A 346 -19.67 -6.33 -4.84
N ASN A 347 -20.59 -5.46 -4.40
CA ASN A 347 -20.93 -5.25 -2.97
C ASN A 347 -19.73 -4.82 -2.10
N ARG A 348 -18.90 -3.88 -2.61
CA ARG A 348 -17.69 -3.38 -1.93
C ARG A 348 -17.71 -1.86 -1.79
N ILE A 349 -18.81 -1.36 -1.25
CA ILE A 349 -19.10 0.08 -1.11
C ILE A 349 -18.03 0.79 -0.26
N GLU A 350 -17.52 0.15 0.78
CA GLU A 350 -16.46 0.70 1.63
C GLU A 350 -15.19 1.07 0.87
N GLN A 351 -14.82 0.27 -0.14
CA GLN A 351 -13.69 0.55 -1.02
C GLN A 351 -14.01 1.62 -2.06
N ALA A 352 -15.29 1.92 -2.27
CA ALA A 352 -15.75 2.98 -3.16
C ALA A 352 -15.90 4.34 -2.46
N ASP A 353 -16.06 4.38 -1.16
CA ASP A 353 -16.23 5.61 -0.36
C ASP A 353 -15.13 6.67 -0.60
N PRO A 354 -13.83 6.29 -0.75
CA PRO A 354 -12.76 7.27 -1.01
C PRO A 354 -12.95 8.08 -2.30
N TYR A 355 -13.74 7.60 -3.25
CA TYR A 355 -14.00 8.29 -4.52
C TYR A 355 -14.54 9.71 -4.36
N TYR A 356 -15.42 9.94 -3.38
CA TYR A 356 -16.18 11.21 -3.28
C TYR A 356 -15.42 12.35 -2.62
N MET A 357 -14.55 12.06 -1.66
CA MET A 357 -13.95 13.08 -0.80
C MET A 357 -13.13 14.13 -1.54
N PRO A 358 -12.29 13.78 -2.53
CA PRO A 358 -11.58 14.79 -3.31
C PRO A 358 -12.51 15.74 -4.07
N MET A 359 -13.63 15.24 -4.58
CA MET A 359 -14.61 16.05 -5.31
C MET A 359 -15.35 16.97 -4.37
N LEU A 360 -15.75 16.50 -3.18
CA LEU A 360 -16.40 17.34 -2.16
C LEU A 360 -15.47 18.44 -1.67
N ALA A 361 -14.19 18.15 -1.50
CA ALA A 361 -13.18 19.13 -1.10
C ALA A 361 -12.94 20.23 -2.16
N LEU A 362 -13.27 19.95 -3.42
CA LEU A 362 -13.12 20.90 -4.54
C LEU A 362 -14.37 21.73 -4.82
N ILE A 363 -15.49 21.55 -4.13
CA ILE A 363 -16.75 22.24 -4.44
C ILE A 363 -16.58 23.77 -4.44
N SER A 364 -16.03 24.34 -3.37
CA SER A 364 -15.84 25.80 -3.27
C SER A 364 -14.97 26.36 -4.40
N ARG A 365 -13.91 25.65 -4.75
CA ARG A 365 -13.03 26.00 -5.87
C ARG A 365 -13.76 25.84 -7.21
N GLY A 366 -14.52 24.76 -7.36
CA GLY A 366 -15.32 24.50 -8.55
C GLY A 366 -16.40 25.56 -8.79
N ASN A 367 -17.03 26.05 -7.75
CA ASN A 367 -17.98 27.19 -7.86
C ASN A 367 -17.28 28.47 -8.35
N TYR A 368 -16.14 28.81 -7.73
CA TYR A 368 -15.32 29.94 -8.18
C TYR A 368 -14.93 29.81 -9.66
N TYR A 369 -14.50 28.66 -10.10
CA TYR A 369 -14.12 28.40 -11.49
C TYR A 369 -15.32 28.47 -12.43
N SER A 370 -16.47 27.92 -12.04
CA SER A 370 -17.68 28.01 -12.85
C SER A 370 -18.09 29.45 -13.10
N GLU A 371 -18.10 30.28 -12.06
CA GLU A 371 -18.42 31.72 -12.20
C GLU A 371 -17.40 32.45 -13.08
N LYS A 372 -16.09 32.25 -12.81
CA LYS A 372 -15.02 33.04 -13.48
C LYS A 372 -14.69 32.52 -14.89
N VAL A 373 -14.81 31.19 -15.14
CA VAL A 373 -14.46 30.58 -16.46
C VAL A 373 -15.66 30.59 -17.40
N THR A 374 -16.82 30.15 -16.89
CA THR A 374 -17.99 29.93 -17.76
C THR A 374 -19.05 31.01 -17.64
N GLY A 375 -18.92 31.91 -16.67
CA GLY A 375 -19.94 32.90 -16.37
C GLY A 375 -21.25 32.32 -15.82
N ILE A 376 -21.22 31.08 -15.35
CA ILE A 376 -22.37 30.36 -14.80
C ILE A 376 -22.31 30.47 -13.26
N PRO A 377 -23.17 31.27 -12.64
CA PRO A 377 -23.27 31.29 -11.19
C PRO A 377 -23.84 29.98 -10.68
N ASP A 378 -23.42 29.57 -9.46
CA ASP A 378 -23.88 28.34 -8.78
C ASP A 378 -23.55 27.04 -9.51
N GLY A 379 -22.74 27.10 -10.56
CA GLY A 379 -22.20 25.91 -11.21
C GLY A 379 -20.97 25.33 -10.47
N ILE A 380 -20.54 24.15 -10.84
CA ILE A 380 -19.30 23.52 -10.36
C ILE A 380 -18.46 23.10 -11.56
N LEU A 381 -17.27 23.69 -11.70
CA LEU A 381 -16.29 23.31 -12.71
C LEU A 381 -15.08 22.70 -12.03
N LEU A 382 -14.95 21.38 -12.08
CA LEU A 382 -13.82 20.67 -11.49
C LEU A 382 -12.59 20.69 -12.42
N PRO A 383 -11.37 20.75 -11.86
CA PRO A 383 -10.15 20.59 -12.64
C PRO A 383 -10.00 19.16 -13.15
N VAL A 384 -9.15 18.95 -14.15
CA VAL A 384 -8.81 17.60 -14.63
C VAL A 384 -7.99 16.86 -13.59
N GLY A 385 -7.01 17.50 -12.99
CA GLY A 385 -6.14 16.90 -11.98
C GLY A 385 -6.37 17.49 -10.60
N ALA A 386 -6.48 16.61 -9.64
CA ALA A 386 -6.66 16.92 -8.22
C ALA A 386 -5.79 16.04 -7.35
N GLY A 387 -5.42 16.56 -6.19
CA GLY A 387 -4.85 15.80 -5.09
C GLY A 387 -5.85 15.69 -3.94
N PRO A 388 -5.46 15.09 -2.82
CA PRO A 388 -6.28 15.05 -1.62
C PRO A 388 -6.54 16.47 -1.05
N LEU A 389 -7.58 16.58 -0.21
CA LEU A 389 -7.89 17.79 0.55
C LEU A 389 -8.14 19.05 -0.30
N GLY A 390 -8.65 18.88 -1.54
CA GLY A 390 -8.97 20.00 -2.43
C GLY A 390 -7.76 20.63 -3.13
N ILE A 391 -6.61 19.95 -3.13
CA ILE A 391 -5.43 20.39 -3.88
C ILE A 391 -5.68 20.23 -5.37
N GLU A 392 -5.28 21.21 -6.16
CA GLU A 392 -5.31 21.19 -7.62
C GLU A 392 -3.89 20.98 -8.18
N THR A 393 -3.76 20.09 -9.16
CA THR A 393 -2.45 19.64 -9.68
C THR A 393 -2.16 20.09 -11.11
N THR A 394 -3.16 20.51 -11.87
CA THR A 394 -3.05 20.74 -13.32
C THR A 394 -3.09 22.19 -13.78
N ARG A 395 -3.36 23.15 -12.89
CA ARG A 395 -3.41 24.57 -13.25
C ARG A 395 -2.33 25.38 -12.57
N ARG A 396 -1.73 26.29 -13.31
CA ARG A 396 -0.81 27.30 -12.75
C ARG A 396 -1.63 28.38 -12.06
N SER A 397 -1.24 28.77 -10.85
CA SER A 397 -1.88 29.84 -10.11
C SER A 397 -2.01 31.16 -10.92
N PRO A 398 -0.98 31.60 -11.70
CA PRO A 398 -1.13 32.75 -12.59
C PRO A 398 -1.97 32.48 -13.85
N PHE A 399 -2.16 31.23 -14.25
CA PHE A 399 -2.94 30.89 -15.44
C PHE A 399 -4.41 31.28 -15.28
N MET A 400 -4.93 31.08 -14.10
CA MET A 400 -6.30 31.56 -13.78
C MET A 400 -6.45 33.04 -13.95
N ASP A 401 -5.51 33.83 -13.43
CA ASP A 401 -5.53 35.31 -13.55
C ASP A 401 -5.35 35.75 -14.99
N THR A 402 -4.55 35.06 -15.80
CA THR A 402 -4.25 35.43 -17.18
C THR A 402 -5.35 34.99 -18.14
N TYR A 403 -5.92 33.81 -17.93
CA TYR A 403 -6.99 33.26 -18.76
C TYR A 403 -8.30 34.05 -18.62
N PHE A 404 -8.51 34.70 -17.46
CA PHE A 404 -9.72 35.47 -17.14
C PHE A 404 -9.55 36.98 -17.20
N LYS A 405 -8.36 37.47 -17.50
CA LYS A 405 -8.07 38.90 -17.76
C LYS A 405 -8.03 39.24 -19.25
N GLY A 406 -8.21 38.23 -20.14
CA GLY A 406 -8.22 38.38 -21.59
C GLY A 406 -9.63 38.63 -22.12
#